data_122790914306dc1e6c1d4d260e6b8cd6
#
_entry.id   122790914306dc1e6c1d4d260e6b8cd6
#
_cell.length_a   1.000
_cell.length_b   1.000
_cell.length_c   1.000
_cell.angle_alpha   90.00
_cell.angle_beta   90.00
_cell.angle_gamma   90.00
#
_symmetry.space_group_name_H-M   'P 1'
#
loop_
_entity.id
_entity.type
_entity.pdbx_description
1 polymer ?
#
loop_
_entity_poly.entity_id
_entity_poly.type
_entity_poly.pdbx_seq_one_letter_code
_entity_poly.pdbx_strand_id
1 'polypeptide(L)'
;FQGHDFSFRGMQSVESAISSGMGFLTSFRGTDTIPALQSVKYYYDSINVGFSVPASEHSVMCAHGKEGEIDTLRYLMKQYPNGILSVVSDTWNLWKLITEYLSALKSEIMARDGKLVIRPDSGDPVDIICGRTFVEVDDVNDLYFSDSPSVVYCKKSDLFYETNPYDD
;
A
#
# COMPACT_ATOMS: atom_id res chain seq x y z
N PHE A 1 -17.47 3.66 -1.90
CA PHE A 1 -16.50 3.31 -0.85
C PHE A 1 -16.20 1.83 -0.96
N GLN A 2 -14.94 1.44 -1.04
CA GLN A 2 -14.57 0.03 -1.08
C GLN A 2 -13.68 -0.30 0.12
N GLY A 3 -14.11 -1.33 0.89
CA GLY A 3 -13.24 -2.00 1.84
C GLY A 3 -12.66 -3.26 1.22
N HIS A 4 -11.51 -3.71 1.69
CA HIS A 4 -10.90 -4.96 1.32
C HIS A 4 -10.48 -5.72 2.58
N ASP A 5 -10.88 -6.99 2.69
CA ASP A 5 -10.61 -7.81 3.87
C ASP A 5 -9.29 -8.57 3.71
N PHE A 6 -8.29 -8.19 4.53
CA PHE A 6 -7.00 -8.86 4.70
C PHE A 6 -6.86 -9.50 6.09
N SER A 7 -7.96 -9.66 6.83
CA SER A 7 -7.91 -9.96 8.26
C SER A 7 -7.53 -11.41 8.58
N PHE A 8 -7.56 -12.34 7.64
CA PHE A 8 -7.37 -13.76 7.92
C PHE A 8 -6.11 -14.05 8.73
N ARG A 9 -4.98 -13.45 8.37
CA ARG A 9 -3.70 -13.63 9.08
C ARG A 9 -3.70 -13.15 10.55
N GLY A 10 -4.57 -12.22 10.90
CA GLY A 10 -4.68 -11.64 12.25
C GLY A 10 -5.77 -12.25 13.13
N MET A 11 -6.55 -13.20 12.61
CA MET A 11 -7.66 -13.79 13.34
C MET A 11 -7.20 -14.94 14.23
N GLN A 12 -7.93 -15.15 15.34
CA GLN A 12 -7.63 -16.18 16.34
C GLN A 12 -7.79 -17.61 15.84
N SER A 13 -8.71 -17.82 14.88
CA SER A 13 -8.99 -19.12 14.28
C SER A 13 -9.54 -18.96 12.87
N VAL A 14 -9.54 -20.06 12.12
CA VAL A 14 -10.16 -20.11 10.78
C VAL A 14 -11.65 -19.81 10.85
N GLU A 15 -12.34 -20.32 11.87
CA GLU A 15 -13.79 -20.10 12.07
C GLU A 15 -14.08 -18.61 12.36
N SER A 16 -13.25 -17.95 13.13
CA SER A 16 -13.36 -16.51 13.37
C SER A 16 -13.14 -15.71 12.09
N ALA A 17 -12.15 -16.09 11.30
CA ALA A 17 -11.88 -15.46 10.00
C ALA A 17 -13.06 -15.66 9.03
N ILE A 18 -13.64 -16.87 8.97
CA ILE A 18 -14.80 -17.17 8.16
C ILE A 18 -16.00 -16.31 8.58
N SER A 19 -16.32 -16.29 9.87
CA SER A 19 -17.46 -15.52 10.39
C SER A 19 -17.31 -14.02 10.13
N SER A 20 -16.13 -13.47 10.41
CA SER A 20 -15.82 -12.07 10.15
C SER A 20 -15.85 -11.75 8.66
N GLY A 21 -15.23 -12.57 7.82
CA GLY A 21 -15.21 -12.40 6.37
C GLY A 21 -16.60 -12.48 5.74
N MET A 22 -17.48 -13.40 6.19
CA MET A 22 -18.86 -13.44 5.75
C MET A 22 -19.63 -12.17 6.14
N GLY A 23 -19.44 -11.66 7.37
CA GLY A 23 -20.00 -10.40 7.82
C GLY A 23 -19.52 -9.23 6.96
N PHE A 24 -18.23 -9.17 6.65
CA PHE A 24 -17.64 -8.14 5.80
C PHE A 24 -18.26 -8.14 4.38
N LEU A 25 -18.48 -9.31 3.81
CA LEU A 25 -19.07 -9.50 2.48
C LEU A 25 -20.55 -9.06 2.38
N THR A 26 -21.22 -8.79 3.49
CA THR A 26 -22.56 -8.16 3.46
C THR A 26 -22.54 -6.73 2.97
N SER A 27 -21.41 -6.03 3.11
CA SER A 27 -21.27 -4.59 2.81
C SER A 27 -20.22 -4.30 1.77
N PHE A 28 -19.14 -5.10 1.71
CA PHE A 28 -17.98 -4.90 0.83
C PHE A 28 -17.70 -6.16 0.02
N ARG A 29 -17.15 -5.99 -1.17
CA ARG A 29 -16.87 -7.10 -2.08
C ARG A 29 -15.39 -7.44 -2.22
N GLY A 30 -14.50 -6.61 -1.70
CA GLY A 30 -13.05 -6.87 -1.75
C GLY A 30 -12.63 -7.82 -0.62
N THR A 31 -12.02 -8.96 -0.93
CA THR A 31 -11.56 -9.90 0.09
C THR A 31 -10.46 -10.82 -0.41
N ASP A 32 -9.49 -11.10 0.47
CA ASP A 32 -8.51 -12.19 0.34
C ASP A 32 -8.77 -13.29 1.39
N THR A 33 -9.82 -13.19 2.18
CA THR A 33 -10.27 -14.24 3.12
C THR A 33 -11.05 -15.32 2.37
N ILE A 34 -10.35 -16.10 1.58
CA ILE A 34 -10.94 -17.14 0.69
C ILE A 34 -11.87 -18.12 1.41
N PRO A 35 -11.58 -18.60 2.64
CA PRO A 35 -12.50 -19.52 3.33
C PRO A 35 -13.90 -18.94 3.56
N ALA A 36 -14.04 -17.62 3.69
CA ALA A 36 -15.33 -16.97 3.82
C ALA A 36 -16.20 -17.14 2.56
N LEU A 37 -15.59 -17.11 1.37
CA LEU A 37 -16.29 -17.31 0.10
C LEU A 37 -16.94 -18.70 0.00
N GLN A 38 -16.20 -19.72 0.44
CA GLN A 38 -16.74 -21.10 0.46
C GLN A 38 -17.90 -21.21 1.44
N SER A 39 -17.80 -20.56 2.60
CA SER A 39 -18.85 -20.58 3.61
C SER A 39 -20.09 -19.80 3.19
N VAL A 40 -19.93 -18.65 2.51
CA VAL A 40 -21.06 -17.93 1.90
C VAL A 40 -21.79 -18.82 0.88
N LYS A 41 -21.04 -19.51 0.03
CA LYS A 41 -21.65 -20.46 -0.90
C LYS A 41 -22.42 -21.57 -0.17
N TYR A 42 -21.84 -22.11 0.89
CA TYR A 42 -22.46 -23.21 1.64
C TYR A 42 -23.72 -22.79 2.43
N TYR A 43 -23.67 -21.66 3.13
CA TYR A 43 -24.74 -21.22 4.03
C TYR A 43 -25.82 -20.38 3.33
N TYR A 44 -25.47 -19.66 2.28
CA TYR A 44 -26.37 -18.69 1.62
C TYR A 44 -26.60 -18.99 0.14
N ASP A 45 -26.05 -20.08 -0.37
CA ASP A 45 -26.15 -20.48 -1.80
C ASP A 45 -25.75 -19.32 -2.76
N SER A 46 -24.85 -18.48 -2.32
CA SER A 46 -24.39 -17.29 -3.08
C SER A 46 -22.99 -17.50 -3.62
N ILE A 47 -22.80 -17.10 -4.88
CA ILE A 47 -21.52 -17.15 -5.58
C ILE A 47 -21.15 -15.77 -6.10
N ASN A 48 -19.87 -15.56 -6.41
CA ASN A 48 -19.36 -14.29 -6.94
C ASN A 48 -19.62 -13.07 -6.04
N VAL A 49 -19.63 -13.29 -4.73
CA VAL A 49 -19.87 -12.24 -3.73
C VAL A 49 -18.62 -11.46 -3.37
N GLY A 50 -17.44 -12.05 -3.55
CA GLY A 50 -16.13 -11.45 -3.22
C GLY A 50 -15.17 -11.47 -4.40
N PHE A 51 -14.32 -10.46 -4.49
CA PHE A 51 -13.34 -10.27 -5.53
C PHE A 51 -12.01 -9.81 -4.93
N SER A 52 -10.93 -10.11 -5.63
CA SER A 52 -9.61 -9.57 -5.36
C SER A 52 -8.96 -9.07 -6.63
N VAL A 53 -7.83 -8.42 -6.48
CA VAL A 53 -6.97 -7.91 -7.56
C VAL A 53 -5.54 -8.38 -7.33
N PRO A 54 -4.70 -8.46 -8.37
CA PRO A 54 -3.28 -8.63 -8.16
C PRO A 54 -2.73 -7.56 -7.20
N ALA A 55 -2.12 -8.01 -6.11
CA ALA A 55 -1.57 -7.13 -5.07
C ALA A 55 -0.21 -7.64 -4.61
N SER A 56 0.74 -6.73 -4.43
CA SER A 56 2.03 -7.09 -3.84
C SER A 56 1.96 -7.10 -2.32
N GLU A 57 2.89 -7.81 -1.71
CA GLU A 57 3.20 -7.82 -0.28
C GLU A 57 4.59 -7.22 -0.05
N HIS A 58 4.88 -6.81 1.19
CA HIS A 58 6.20 -6.29 1.57
C HIS A 58 7.34 -7.26 1.20
N SER A 59 7.14 -8.56 1.41
CA SER A 59 8.12 -9.58 1.03
C SER A 59 8.45 -9.57 -0.46
N VAL A 60 7.50 -9.25 -1.33
CA VAL A 60 7.72 -9.10 -2.78
C VAL A 60 8.56 -7.86 -3.06
N MET A 61 8.26 -6.75 -2.40
CA MET A 61 9.03 -5.51 -2.56
C MET A 61 10.46 -5.64 -2.01
N CYS A 62 10.65 -6.43 -0.94
CA CYS A 62 11.97 -6.72 -0.38
C CYS A 62 12.86 -7.61 -1.27
N ALA A 63 12.28 -8.35 -2.19
CA ALA A 63 13.01 -9.38 -2.96
C ALA A 63 14.21 -8.83 -3.76
N HIS A 64 14.12 -7.60 -4.24
CA HIS A 64 15.20 -6.94 -4.98
C HIS A 64 15.93 -5.85 -4.16
N GLY A 65 15.64 -5.74 -2.87
CA GLY A 65 16.20 -4.73 -1.98
C GLY A 65 15.70 -3.30 -2.28
N LYS A 66 16.14 -2.35 -1.47
CA LYS A 66 15.73 -0.95 -1.55
C LYS A 66 16.02 -0.31 -2.91
N GLU A 67 17.21 -0.55 -3.44
CA GLU A 67 17.65 0.01 -4.74
C GLU A 67 16.91 -0.61 -5.93
N GLY A 68 16.38 -1.83 -5.76
CA GLY A 68 15.63 -2.54 -6.81
C GLY A 68 14.12 -2.27 -6.80
N GLU A 69 13.61 -1.38 -5.96
CA GLU A 69 12.17 -1.13 -5.81
C GLU A 69 11.53 -0.66 -7.13
N ILE A 70 12.17 0.26 -7.83
CA ILE A 70 11.68 0.76 -9.13
C ILE A 70 11.60 -0.35 -10.18
N ASP A 71 12.56 -1.27 -10.18
CA ASP A 71 12.55 -2.40 -11.12
C ASP A 71 11.51 -3.44 -10.74
N THR A 72 11.23 -3.61 -9.44
CA THR A 72 10.12 -4.42 -8.95
C THR A 72 8.78 -3.87 -9.42
N LEU A 73 8.57 -2.56 -9.32
CA LEU A 73 7.38 -1.89 -9.87
C LEU A 73 7.21 -2.16 -11.37
N ARG A 74 8.28 -1.98 -12.12
CA ARG A 74 8.30 -2.22 -13.58
C ARG A 74 7.98 -3.67 -13.91
N TYR A 75 8.58 -4.60 -13.15
CA TYR A 75 8.34 -6.03 -13.31
C TYR A 75 6.87 -6.37 -13.06
N LEU A 76 6.28 -5.87 -11.97
CA LEU A 76 4.87 -6.12 -11.63
C LEU A 76 3.93 -5.57 -12.70
N MET A 77 4.17 -4.35 -13.19
CA MET A 77 3.37 -3.78 -14.29
C MET A 77 3.46 -4.59 -15.57
N LYS A 78 4.60 -5.19 -15.85
CA LYS A 78 4.79 -6.08 -17.01
C LYS A 78 4.07 -7.41 -16.84
N GLN A 79 4.04 -7.96 -15.62
CA GLN A 79 3.33 -9.22 -15.34
C GLN A 79 1.80 -9.03 -15.36
N TYR A 80 1.32 -7.86 -14.95
CA TYR A 80 -0.11 -7.51 -14.88
C TYR A 80 -0.38 -6.27 -15.73
N PRO A 81 -0.34 -6.38 -17.07
CA PRO A 81 -0.44 -5.21 -17.95
C PRO A 81 -1.83 -4.57 -17.97
N ASN A 82 -2.87 -5.34 -17.62
CA ASN A 82 -4.26 -4.90 -17.70
C ASN A 82 -4.90 -4.90 -16.31
N GLY A 83 -5.99 -4.15 -16.17
CA GLY A 83 -6.81 -4.12 -14.95
C GLY A 83 -6.14 -3.42 -13.77
N ILE A 84 -6.64 -3.70 -12.57
CA ILE A 84 -6.13 -3.11 -11.34
C ILE A 84 -4.92 -3.90 -10.87
N LEU A 85 -3.83 -3.19 -10.56
CA LEU A 85 -2.67 -3.71 -9.85
C LEU A 85 -2.45 -2.88 -8.60
N SER A 86 -2.48 -3.49 -7.43
CA SER A 86 -2.21 -2.84 -6.15
C SER A 86 -0.78 -3.13 -5.69
N VAL A 87 -0.03 -2.08 -5.39
CA VAL A 87 1.36 -2.22 -4.95
C VAL A 87 1.51 -1.63 -3.55
N VAL A 88 1.99 -2.45 -2.60
CA VAL A 88 2.38 -1.95 -1.29
C VAL A 88 3.59 -1.04 -1.44
N SER A 89 3.52 0.15 -0.84
CA SER A 89 4.34 1.27 -1.26
C SER A 89 5.15 1.91 -0.13
N ASP A 90 4.99 1.41 1.08
CA ASP A 90 5.65 1.89 2.30
C ASP A 90 6.72 0.94 2.84
N THR A 91 7.13 -0.04 2.03
CA THR A 91 8.20 -0.98 2.39
C THR A 91 9.52 -0.28 2.69
N TRP A 92 9.85 0.76 1.91
CA TRP A 92 11.09 1.53 2.07
C TRP A 92 10.79 3.00 2.34
N ASN A 93 10.33 3.73 1.34
CA ASN A 93 10.01 5.15 1.48
C ASN A 93 8.87 5.54 0.55
N LEU A 94 7.67 5.66 1.09
CA LEU A 94 6.45 6.02 0.35
C LEU A 94 6.61 7.32 -0.44
N TRP A 95 7.20 8.33 0.17
CA TRP A 95 7.30 9.65 -0.45
C TRP A 95 8.26 9.65 -1.64
N LYS A 96 9.39 8.96 -1.51
CA LYS A 96 10.32 8.74 -2.62
C LYS A 96 9.64 7.98 -3.77
N LEU A 97 8.89 6.95 -3.45
CA LEU A 97 8.13 6.20 -4.45
C LEU A 97 7.16 7.12 -5.20
N ILE A 98 6.37 7.93 -4.49
CA ILE A 98 5.37 8.81 -5.10
C ILE A 98 6.02 9.92 -5.93
N THR A 99 7.05 10.58 -5.42
CA THR A 99 7.61 11.77 -6.06
C THR A 99 8.63 11.45 -7.15
N GLU A 100 9.44 10.41 -6.97
CA GLU A 100 10.52 10.08 -7.88
C GLU A 100 10.17 8.89 -8.80
N TYR A 101 9.85 7.73 -8.21
CA TYR A 101 9.68 6.50 -8.99
C TYR A 101 8.45 6.53 -9.89
N LEU A 102 7.30 6.99 -9.38
CA LEU A 102 6.11 7.11 -10.22
C LEU A 102 6.31 8.16 -11.33
N SER A 103 7.04 9.22 -11.06
CA SER A 103 7.40 10.21 -12.07
C SER A 103 8.29 9.62 -13.16
N ALA A 104 9.30 8.84 -12.78
CA ALA A 104 10.18 8.13 -13.70
C ALA A 104 9.45 7.06 -14.53
N LEU A 105 8.45 6.40 -13.94
CA LEU A 105 7.66 5.34 -14.58
C LEU A 105 6.39 5.87 -15.28
N LYS A 106 6.19 7.18 -15.33
CA LYS A 106 4.94 7.80 -15.81
C LYS A 106 4.50 7.27 -17.18
N SER A 107 5.42 7.15 -18.13
CA SER A 107 5.09 6.66 -19.49
C SER A 107 4.62 5.20 -19.47
N GLU A 108 5.26 4.36 -18.64
CA GLU A 108 4.92 2.95 -18.51
C GLU A 108 3.56 2.79 -17.79
N ILE A 109 3.31 3.60 -16.77
CA ILE A 109 2.04 3.61 -16.03
C ILE A 109 0.89 4.04 -16.96
N MET A 110 1.09 5.12 -17.73
CA MET A 110 0.06 5.63 -18.65
C MET A 110 -0.21 4.73 -19.86
N ALA A 111 0.75 3.87 -20.21
CA ALA A 111 0.57 2.91 -21.31
C ALA A 111 -0.23 1.65 -20.87
N ARG A 112 -0.46 1.44 -19.55
CA ARG A 112 -1.24 0.29 -19.07
C ARG A 112 -2.73 0.45 -19.40
N ASP A 113 -3.36 -0.67 -19.72
CA ASP A 113 -4.83 -0.75 -19.80
C ASP A 113 -5.41 -1.09 -18.41
N GLY A 114 -5.40 -0.12 -17.50
CA GLY A 114 -5.87 -0.32 -16.12
C GLY A 114 -5.41 0.74 -15.14
N LYS A 115 -5.46 0.40 -13.84
CA LYS A 115 -5.10 1.30 -12.74
C LYS A 115 -3.96 0.71 -11.93
N LEU A 116 -2.95 1.54 -11.65
CA LEU A 116 -1.97 1.26 -10.61
C LEU A 116 -2.47 1.88 -9.30
N VAL A 117 -2.64 1.06 -8.28
CA VAL A 117 -3.05 1.48 -6.94
C VAL A 117 -1.82 1.51 -6.04
N ILE A 118 -1.55 2.65 -5.46
CA ILE A 118 -0.51 2.83 -4.45
C ILE A 118 -1.15 2.55 -3.09
N ARG A 119 -0.62 1.54 -2.39
CA ARG A 119 -1.16 1.06 -1.12
C ARG A 119 -0.15 1.26 0.00
N PRO A 120 -0.20 2.39 0.70
CA PRO A 120 0.49 2.54 1.98
C PRO A 120 -0.22 1.68 3.03
N ASP A 121 0.56 0.97 3.85
CA ASP A 121 0.08 0.02 4.86
C ASP A 121 0.42 0.46 6.29
N SER A 122 1.09 1.60 6.43
CA SER A 122 1.55 2.19 7.68
C SER A 122 1.45 3.72 7.67
N GLY A 123 1.72 4.34 8.81
CA GLY A 123 1.67 5.79 8.98
C GLY A 123 0.30 6.31 9.42
N ASP A 124 0.21 7.62 9.68
CA ASP A 124 -1.06 8.26 10.00
C ASP A 124 -1.92 8.40 8.74
N PRO A 125 -3.17 7.88 8.72
CA PRO A 125 -4.01 7.90 7.53
C PRO A 125 -4.31 9.31 7.02
N VAL A 126 -4.40 10.30 7.91
CA VAL A 126 -4.66 11.70 7.53
C VAL A 126 -3.47 12.28 6.80
N ASP A 127 -2.27 12.09 7.33
CA ASP A 127 -1.03 12.54 6.71
C ASP A 127 -0.83 11.88 5.34
N ILE A 128 -1.11 10.59 5.23
CA ILE A 128 -0.98 9.85 3.98
C ILE A 128 -1.94 10.36 2.91
N ILE A 129 -3.19 10.65 3.28
CA ILE A 129 -4.24 11.07 2.33
C ILE A 129 -4.15 12.54 2.00
N CYS A 130 -3.94 13.38 3.02
CA CYS A 130 -3.92 14.84 2.87
C CYS A 130 -2.55 15.38 2.46
N GLY A 131 -1.51 14.56 2.52
CA GLY A 131 -0.12 14.98 2.39
C GLY A 131 0.41 15.57 3.69
N ARG A 132 1.73 15.73 3.75
CA ARG A 132 2.44 16.32 4.88
C ARG A 132 2.83 17.76 4.58
N THR A 133 2.90 18.58 5.61
CA THR A 133 3.45 19.93 5.50
C THR A 133 4.99 19.83 5.40
N PHE A 134 5.54 20.39 4.34
CA PHE A 134 6.98 20.53 4.20
C PHE A 134 7.43 21.79 4.93
N VAL A 135 8.44 21.67 5.76
CA VAL A 135 9.10 22.80 6.41
C VAL A 135 10.51 22.92 5.82
N GLU A 136 10.83 24.08 5.28
CA GLU A 136 12.21 24.40 4.90
C GLU A 136 13.06 24.51 6.16
N VAL A 137 14.13 23.74 6.24
CA VAL A 137 15.15 23.87 7.28
C VAL A 137 16.48 24.25 6.67
N ASP A 138 17.09 25.25 7.28
CA ASP A 138 18.41 25.74 6.88
C ASP A 138 19.54 24.82 7.41
N ASP A 139 19.31 24.07 8.48
CA ASP A 139 20.26 23.12 9.07
C ASP A 139 19.59 21.79 9.43
N VAL A 140 20.28 20.68 9.11
CA VAL A 140 19.85 19.31 9.40
C VAL A 140 19.75 19.05 10.92
N ASN A 141 20.49 19.81 11.73
CA ASN A 141 20.42 19.69 13.19
C ASN A 141 19.10 20.19 13.78
N ASP A 142 18.38 21.07 13.09
CA ASP A 142 17.06 21.54 13.51
C ASP A 142 15.99 20.42 13.39
N LEU A 143 16.30 19.37 12.65
CA LEU A 143 15.44 18.20 12.45
C LEU A 143 15.24 17.34 13.71
N TYR A 144 16.30 17.20 14.49
CA TYR A 144 16.32 16.29 15.65
C TYR A 144 15.64 16.87 16.89
N PHE A 145 15.23 18.13 16.87
CA PHE A 145 14.62 18.83 18.00
C PHE A 145 13.15 19.20 17.77
N SER A 146 12.58 18.80 16.63
CA SER A 146 11.15 18.99 16.38
C SER A 146 10.33 17.91 17.09
N ASP A 147 9.54 18.31 18.07
CA ASP A 147 8.60 17.44 18.81
C ASP A 147 7.43 16.95 17.93
N SER A 148 7.44 17.22 16.63
CA SER A 148 6.38 16.83 15.70
C SER A 148 6.88 15.80 14.71
N PRO A 149 6.46 14.52 14.85
CA PRO A 149 6.83 13.45 13.91
C PRO A 149 6.22 13.58 12.51
N SER A 150 5.41 14.61 12.28
CA SER A 150 4.66 14.82 11.03
C SER A 150 5.30 15.83 10.08
N VAL A 151 6.54 16.25 10.31
CA VAL A 151 7.21 17.26 9.48
C VAL A 151 8.16 16.60 8.52
N VAL A 152 7.90 16.72 7.22
CA VAL A 152 8.81 16.31 6.16
C VAL A 152 9.64 17.52 5.75
N TYR A 153 10.93 17.36 5.72
CA TYR A 153 11.90 18.43 5.54
C TYR A 153 12.35 18.55 4.10
N CYS A 154 12.43 19.79 3.64
CA CYS A 154 13.01 20.14 2.36
C CYS A 154 14.17 21.10 2.57
N LYS A 155 15.38 20.71 2.19
CA LYS A 155 16.48 21.63 2.05
C LYS A 155 16.31 22.42 0.77
N LYS A 156 16.72 23.68 0.74
CA LYS A 156 16.56 24.60 -0.41
C LYS A 156 16.95 24.04 -1.78
N SER A 157 17.69 22.94 -1.83
CA SER A 157 18.14 22.26 -3.05
C SER A 157 17.69 20.80 -3.21
N ASP A 158 17.20 20.16 -2.13
CA ASP A 158 16.91 18.74 -2.15
C ASP A 158 15.68 18.41 -1.28
N LEU A 159 14.79 17.57 -1.80
CA LEU A 159 13.69 17.00 -1.03
C LEU A 159 14.24 15.93 -0.09
N PHE A 160 14.10 16.13 1.20
CA PHE A 160 14.40 15.12 2.21
C PHE A 160 13.13 14.44 2.67
N TYR A 161 13.20 13.15 2.75
CA TYR A 161 12.14 12.30 3.29
C TYR A 161 12.44 12.04 4.75
N GLU A 162 11.39 11.98 5.54
CA GLU A 162 11.52 11.53 6.92
C GLU A 162 12.25 10.19 6.95
N THR A 163 13.38 10.14 7.61
CA THR A 163 13.94 8.86 8.02
C THR A 163 13.03 8.33 9.13
N ASN A 164 12.49 7.14 8.94
CA ASN A 164 11.77 6.44 9.98
C ASN A 164 12.73 6.33 11.20
N PRO A 165 12.34 6.80 12.40
CA PRO A 165 13.20 6.70 13.58
C PRO A 165 13.52 5.26 14.01
N TYR A 166 13.01 4.27 13.29
CA TYR A 166 13.27 2.84 13.47
C TYR A 166 14.13 2.21 12.35
N ASP A 167 14.71 3.04 11.46
CA ASP A 167 15.62 2.58 10.39
C ASP A 167 17.09 2.63 10.86
N ASP A 168 17.40 2.11 12.06
CA ASP A 168 18.75 1.76 12.51
C ASP A 168 19.02 0.27 12.32
#